data_64e0e71f8dafa244ed32d4affacf23f3
#
_entry.id   64e0e71f8dafa244ed32d4affacf23f3
#
_cell.length_a   1.000
_cell.length_b   1.000
_cell.length_c   1.000
_cell.angle_alpha   90.00
_cell.angle_beta   90.00
_cell.angle_gamma   90.00
#
_symmetry.space_group_name_H-M   'P 1'
#
loop_
_entity.id
_entity.type
_entity.pdbx_description
1 polymer ?
#
loop_
_entity_poly.entity_id
_entity_poly.type
_entity_poly.pdbx_seq_one_letter_code
_entity_poly.pdbx_strand_id
1 'polypeptide(L)'
;MKLRWAEPIAAAVGPMVVQALAATWRIRVTGAEHLQALREARRPFVFVLWHSRILPLLFHHRREEIVLLISRHRDGEYLADLAERWGYRSVRGSTKRGGEVGLLGIVRALQGGVVVAITPVGPRGPAE
;
A
#
# COMPACT_ATOMS: atom_id res chain seq x y z
N MET A 1 26.60 15.20 -7.84
CA MET A 1 26.82 15.43 -6.39
C MET A 1 25.54 15.05 -5.65
N LYS A 2 25.57 13.94 -4.92
CA LYS A 2 24.41 13.55 -4.11
C LYS A 2 24.40 14.43 -2.86
N LEU A 3 23.42 15.30 -2.77
CA LEU A 3 23.21 16.16 -1.60
C LEU A 3 22.74 15.28 -0.43
N ARG A 4 23.68 14.84 0.37
CA ARG A 4 23.42 13.95 1.53
C ARG A 4 22.43 14.54 2.55
N TRP A 5 22.25 15.84 2.57
CA TRP A 5 21.27 16.52 3.43
C TRP A 5 19.85 16.53 2.83
N ALA A 6 19.71 16.32 1.53
CA ALA A 6 18.41 16.33 0.88
C ALA A 6 17.57 15.07 1.20
N GLU A 7 18.22 13.94 1.45
CA GLU A 7 17.52 12.69 1.76
C GLU A 7 16.71 12.75 3.06
N PRO A 8 17.28 13.19 4.19
CA PRO A 8 16.49 13.28 5.43
C PRO A 8 15.39 14.33 5.37
N ILE A 9 15.62 15.42 4.65
CA ILE A 9 14.59 16.45 4.44
C ILE A 9 13.45 15.90 3.57
N ALA A 10 13.78 15.21 2.48
CA ALA A 10 12.78 14.59 1.62
C ALA A 10 11.96 13.53 2.37
N ALA A 11 12.61 12.75 3.22
CA ALA A 11 11.94 11.74 4.05
C ALA A 11 10.99 12.37 5.08
N ALA A 12 11.33 13.53 5.61
CA ALA A 12 10.49 14.24 6.58
C ALA A 12 9.36 15.03 5.92
N VAL A 13 9.66 15.71 4.81
CA VAL A 13 8.72 16.63 4.14
C VAL A 13 7.84 15.91 3.13
N GLY A 14 8.38 14.90 2.45
CA GLY A 14 7.67 14.15 1.40
C GLY A 14 6.31 13.65 1.82
N PRO A 15 6.18 12.91 2.94
CA PRO A 15 4.88 12.43 3.42
C PRO A 15 3.89 13.56 3.72
N MET A 16 4.36 14.69 4.23
CA MET A 16 3.53 15.87 4.51
C MET A 16 2.99 16.48 3.22
N VAL A 17 3.82 16.58 2.18
CA VAL A 17 3.41 17.10 0.86
C VAL A 17 2.38 16.17 0.23
N VAL A 18 2.63 14.87 0.25
CA VAL A 18 1.68 13.86 -0.28
C VAL A 18 0.37 13.92 0.48
N GLN A 19 0.40 14.02 1.80
CA GLN A 19 -0.79 14.15 2.64
C GLN A 19 -1.61 15.41 2.27
N ALA A 20 -0.95 16.55 2.10
CA ALA A 20 -1.60 17.79 1.73
C ALA A 20 -2.23 17.71 0.33
N LEU A 21 -1.54 17.14 -0.63
CA LEU A 21 -2.05 16.91 -1.98
C LEU A 21 -3.24 15.94 -1.97
N ALA A 22 -3.11 14.84 -1.23
CA ALA A 22 -4.17 13.83 -1.13
C ALA A 22 -5.44 14.40 -0.49
N ALA A 23 -5.32 15.31 0.47
CA ALA A 23 -6.45 15.99 1.08
C ALA A 23 -7.25 16.85 0.08
N THR A 24 -6.66 17.23 -1.05
CA THR A 24 -7.35 17.98 -2.12
C THR A 24 -8.06 17.08 -3.12
N TRP A 25 -7.82 15.78 -3.09
CA TRP A 25 -8.41 14.85 -4.05
C TRP A 25 -9.90 14.65 -3.82
N ARG A 26 -10.64 14.61 -4.92
CA ARG A 26 -12.05 14.24 -4.92
C ARG A 26 -12.17 12.80 -5.43
N ILE A 27 -12.25 11.86 -4.52
CA ILE A 27 -12.35 10.44 -4.85
C ILE A 27 -13.81 10.06 -4.99
N ARG A 28 -14.19 9.57 -6.17
CA ARG A 28 -15.52 9.02 -6.43
C ARG A 28 -15.40 7.50 -6.43
N VAL A 29 -16.21 6.86 -5.61
CA VAL A 29 -16.23 5.40 -5.47
C VAL A 29 -17.50 4.84 -6.14
N THR A 30 -17.32 3.81 -6.97
CA THR A 30 -18.41 3.04 -7.56
C THR A 30 -18.26 1.58 -7.16
N GLY A 31 -19.36 0.85 -6.97
CA GLY A 31 -19.32 -0.55 -6.56
C GLY A 31 -18.99 -0.75 -5.07
N ALA A 32 -19.17 0.25 -4.23
CA ALA A 32 -18.90 0.17 -2.80
C ALA A 32 -19.72 -0.92 -2.10
N GLU A 33 -20.86 -1.28 -2.64
CA GLU A 33 -21.73 -2.34 -2.14
C GLU A 33 -21.06 -3.72 -2.13
N HIS A 34 -20.18 -4.00 -3.10
CA HIS A 34 -19.44 -5.26 -3.14
C HIS A 34 -18.44 -5.36 -1.98
N LEU A 35 -17.75 -4.27 -1.69
CA LEU A 35 -16.83 -4.20 -0.55
C LEU A 35 -17.58 -4.31 0.77
N GLN A 36 -18.71 -3.63 0.88
CA GLN A 36 -19.55 -3.67 2.06
C GLN A 36 -20.03 -5.09 2.35
N ALA A 37 -20.48 -5.81 1.32
CA ALA A 37 -20.91 -7.20 1.46
C ALA A 37 -19.79 -8.12 1.98
N LEU A 38 -18.56 -7.94 1.50
CA LEU A 38 -17.40 -8.69 2.00
C LEU A 38 -17.10 -8.39 3.48
N ARG A 39 -17.22 -7.14 3.88
CA ARG A 39 -17.02 -6.72 5.28
C ARG A 39 -18.09 -7.28 6.21
N GLU A 40 -19.34 -7.25 5.79
CA GLU A 40 -20.46 -7.81 6.54
C GLU A 40 -20.35 -9.32 6.71
N ALA A 41 -19.83 -10.01 5.69
CA ALA A 41 -19.55 -11.45 5.77
C ALA A 41 -18.38 -11.79 6.71
N ARG A 42 -17.62 -10.80 7.19
CA ARG A 42 -16.45 -10.94 8.06
C ARG A 42 -15.41 -11.92 7.52
N ARG A 43 -15.28 -11.99 6.20
CA ARG A 43 -14.27 -12.82 5.54
C ARG A 43 -13.06 -11.98 5.17
N PRO A 44 -11.84 -12.49 5.39
CA PRO A 44 -10.66 -11.82 4.88
C PRO A 44 -10.67 -11.82 3.35
N PHE A 45 -10.19 -10.76 2.75
CA PHE A 45 -10.12 -10.63 1.30
C PHE A 45 -8.84 -9.90 0.91
N VAL A 46 -8.52 -9.92 -0.37
CA VAL A 46 -7.34 -9.29 -0.92
C VAL A 46 -7.77 -8.18 -1.87
N PHE A 47 -7.29 -6.98 -1.61
CA PHE A 47 -7.34 -5.91 -2.60
C PHE A 47 -6.27 -6.15 -3.65
N VAL A 48 -6.65 -6.19 -4.89
CA VAL A 48 -5.74 -6.25 -6.04
C VAL A 48 -5.84 -4.93 -6.78
N LEU A 49 -4.73 -4.22 -6.92
CA LEU A 49 -4.73 -2.89 -7.50
C LEU A 49 -3.58 -2.69 -8.47
N TRP A 50 -3.79 -1.81 -9.43
CA TRP A 50 -2.76 -1.41 -10.36
C TRP A 50 -1.71 -0.53 -9.67
N HIS A 51 -0.46 -0.72 -10.02
CA HIS A 51 0.66 0.03 -9.44
C HIS A 51 0.47 1.54 -9.57
N SER A 52 -0.05 2.01 -10.69
CA SER A 52 -0.32 3.43 -10.94
C SER A 52 -1.44 4.02 -10.07
N ARG A 53 -2.23 3.19 -9.39
CA ARG A 53 -3.36 3.60 -8.56
C ARG A 53 -3.11 3.46 -7.06
N ILE A 54 -1.87 3.16 -6.66
CA ILE A 54 -1.53 2.91 -5.25
C ILE A 54 -1.91 4.09 -4.36
N LEU A 55 -1.43 5.28 -4.66
CA LEU A 55 -1.59 6.43 -3.75
C LEU A 55 -3.05 6.83 -3.49
N PRO A 56 -3.92 6.97 -4.51
CA PRO A 56 -5.32 7.28 -4.28
C PRO A 56 -6.05 6.22 -3.46
N LEU A 57 -5.76 4.95 -3.72
CA LEU A 57 -6.39 3.84 -3.00
C LEU A 57 -5.91 3.76 -1.56
N LEU A 58 -4.61 3.94 -1.31
CA LEU A 58 -4.07 3.98 0.04
C LEU A 58 -4.64 5.15 0.85
N PHE A 59 -4.80 6.30 0.25
CA PHE A 59 -5.41 7.44 0.93
C PHE A 59 -6.89 7.21 1.23
N HIS A 60 -7.63 6.63 0.30
CA HIS A 60 -9.06 6.34 0.47
C HIS A 60 -9.33 5.35 1.60
N HIS A 61 -8.53 4.27 1.66
CA HIS A 61 -8.68 3.20 2.64
C HIS A 61 -7.78 3.35 3.88
N ARG A 62 -7.26 4.54 4.13
CA ARG A 62 -6.42 4.77 5.32
C ARG A 62 -7.19 4.46 6.62
N ARG A 63 -6.46 3.99 7.63
CA ARG A 63 -7.01 3.62 8.95
C ARG A 63 -7.96 2.41 8.94
N GLU A 64 -7.85 1.56 7.94
CA GLU A 64 -8.71 0.36 7.83
C GLU A 64 -7.99 -0.96 8.20
N GLU A 65 -6.83 -0.91 8.83
CA GLU A 65 -6.05 -2.08 9.24
C GLU A 65 -5.74 -3.06 8.09
N ILE A 66 -5.25 -2.53 7.00
CA ILE A 66 -4.87 -3.33 5.83
C ILE A 66 -3.38 -3.61 5.86
N VAL A 67 -2.97 -4.82 5.51
CA VAL A 67 -1.56 -5.21 5.33
C VAL A 67 -1.18 -5.09 3.87
N LEU A 68 -0.09 -4.36 3.61
CA LEU A 68 0.45 -4.16 2.27
C LEU A 68 1.66 -5.04 2.02
N LEU A 69 1.74 -5.60 0.82
CA LEU A 69 2.98 -6.19 0.34
C LEU A 69 3.80 -5.11 -0.38
N ILE A 70 4.94 -4.77 0.18
CA ILE A 70 5.81 -3.71 -0.32
C ILE A 70 7.19 -4.25 -0.65
N SER A 71 7.73 -3.84 -1.80
CA SER A 71 9.07 -4.20 -2.24
C SER A 71 10.15 -3.78 -1.23
N ARG A 72 11.25 -4.55 -1.18
CA ARG A 72 12.45 -4.23 -0.39
C ARG A 72 13.36 -3.18 -1.03
N HIS A 73 13.01 -2.68 -2.22
CA HIS A 73 13.75 -1.61 -2.85
C HIS A 73 13.59 -0.27 -2.10
N ARG A 74 14.49 0.65 -2.38
CA ARG A 74 14.51 1.97 -1.75
C ARG A 74 13.19 2.74 -1.92
N ASP A 75 12.59 2.65 -3.09
CA ASP A 75 11.28 3.29 -3.34
C ASP A 75 10.18 2.69 -2.46
N GLY A 76 10.29 1.40 -2.15
CA GLY A 76 9.41 0.73 -1.19
C GLY A 76 9.55 1.25 0.24
N GLU A 77 10.73 1.73 0.64
CA GLU A 77 10.93 2.34 1.97
C GLU A 77 10.08 3.60 2.14
N TYR A 78 10.07 4.48 1.13
CA TYR A 78 9.24 5.69 1.17
C TYR A 78 7.75 5.36 1.22
N LEU A 79 7.33 4.37 0.43
CA LEU A 79 5.94 3.92 0.44
C LEU A 79 5.55 3.29 1.77
N ALA A 80 6.42 2.47 2.36
CA ALA A 80 6.18 1.85 3.66
C ALA A 80 6.04 2.89 4.77
N ASP A 81 6.90 3.91 4.79
CA ASP A 81 6.85 4.99 5.76
C ASP A 81 5.55 5.81 5.64
N LEU A 82 5.16 6.15 4.41
CA LEU A 82 3.89 6.85 4.15
C LEU A 82 2.69 5.99 4.57
N ALA A 83 2.70 4.72 4.20
CA ALA A 83 1.63 3.78 4.53
C ALA A 83 1.48 3.60 6.05
N GLU A 84 2.57 3.48 6.77
CA GLU A 84 2.55 3.41 8.24
C GLU A 84 1.89 4.64 8.87
N ARG A 85 2.19 5.83 8.36
CA ARG A 85 1.56 7.08 8.81
C ARG A 85 0.05 7.09 8.56
N TRP A 86 -0.41 6.39 7.54
CA TRP A 86 -1.84 6.24 7.21
C TRP A 86 -2.52 5.06 7.88
N GLY A 87 -1.82 4.36 8.77
CA GLY A 87 -2.37 3.27 9.57
C GLY A 87 -2.27 1.89 8.93
N TYR A 88 -1.47 1.73 7.87
CA TYR A 88 -1.20 0.43 7.26
C TYR A 88 -0.07 -0.29 7.98
N ARG A 89 -0.13 -1.62 7.94
CA ARG A 89 1.00 -2.49 8.22
C ARG A 89 1.57 -3.01 6.91
N SER A 90 2.86 -3.26 6.86
CA SER A 90 3.51 -3.75 5.65
C SER A 90 4.29 -5.03 5.88
N VAL A 91 4.22 -5.91 4.89
CA VAL A 91 5.09 -7.07 4.73
C VAL A 91 6.04 -6.77 3.59
N ARG A 92 7.34 -6.97 3.84
CA ARG A 92 8.38 -6.64 2.86
C ARG A 92 8.74 -7.86 2.03
N GLY A 93 8.68 -7.73 0.73
CA GLY A 93 9.06 -8.78 -0.20
C GLY A 93 8.69 -8.44 -1.64
N SER A 94 9.23 -9.20 -2.58
CA SER A 94 8.88 -9.09 -4.00
C SER A 94 9.01 -10.44 -4.67
N THR A 95 8.48 -10.59 -5.88
CA THR A 95 8.60 -11.82 -6.67
C THR A 95 10.05 -12.22 -6.98
N LYS A 96 11.00 -11.29 -6.89
CA LYS A 96 12.42 -11.53 -7.17
C LYS A 96 13.27 -11.74 -5.91
N ARG A 97 12.93 -11.09 -4.79
CA ARG A 97 13.69 -11.18 -3.53
C ARG A 97 12.74 -11.26 -2.35
N GLY A 98 12.84 -12.35 -1.59
CA GLY A 98 12.00 -12.56 -0.43
C GLY A 98 10.51 -12.77 -0.76
N GLY A 99 10.21 -13.17 -1.99
CA GLY A 99 8.83 -13.42 -2.42
C GLY A 99 8.12 -14.48 -1.60
N GLU A 100 8.84 -15.54 -1.24
CA GLU A 100 8.29 -16.60 -0.37
C GLU A 100 7.97 -16.08 1.03
N VAL A 101 8.87 -15.29 1.60
CA VAL A 101 8.67 -14.68 2.93
C VAL A 101 7.50 -13.69 2.89
N GLY A 102 7.42 -12.87 1.84
CA GLY A 102 6.32 -11.94 1.63
C GLY A 102 4.98 -12.68 1.48
N LEU A 103 4.95 -13.74 0.68
CA LEU A 103 3.75 -14.56 0.48
C LEU A 103 3.29 -15.21 1.78
N LEU A 104 4.22 -15.78 2.55
CA LEU A 104 3.90 -16.37 3.86
C LEU A 104 3.34 -15.33 4.83
N GLY A 105 3.88 -14.12 4.82
CA GLY A 105 3.37 -13.01 5.62
C GLY A 105 1.93 -12.64 5.26
N ILE A 106 1.61 -12.62 3.96
CA ILE A 106 0.25 -12.38 3.46
C ILE A 106 -0.69 -13.50 3.89
N VAL A 107 -0.30 -14.75 3.70
CA VAL A 107 -1.11 -15.91 4.10
C VAL A 107 -1.40 -15.88 5.59
N ARG A 108 -0.42 -15.61 6.42
CA ARG A 108 -0.60 -15.47 7.88
C ARG A 108 -1.56 -14.35 8.24
N ALA A 109 -1.45 -13.19 7.58
CA ALA A 109 -2.37 -12.07 7.80
C ALA A 109 -3.82 -12.46 7.45
N LEU A 110 -4.03 -13.11 6.32
CA LEU A 110 -5.34 -13.60 5.90
C LEU A 110 -5.91 -14.65 6.86
N GLN A 111 -5.08 -15.58 7.32
CA GLN A 111 -5.47 -16.57 8.32
C GLN A 111 -5.87 -15.93 9.65
N GLY A 112 -5.25 -14.81 10.00
CA GLY A 112 -5.60 -14.00 11.17
C GLY A 112 -6.83 -13.10 10.96
N GLY A 113 -7.48 -13.16 9.81
CA GLY A 113 -8.66 -12.35 9.49
C GLY A 113 -8.37 -10.93 9.03
N VAL A 114 -7.12 -10.62 8.68
CA VAL A 114 -6.71 -9.29 8.26
C VAL A 114 -6.78 -9.16 6.74
N VAL A 115 -7.28 -8.03 6.26
CA VAL A 115 -7.34 -7.69 4.84
C VAL A 115 -5.94 -7.33 4.32
N VAL A 116 -5.64 -7.77 3.13
CA VAL A 116 -4.34 -7.56 2.47
C VAL A 116 -4.53 -6.82 1.16
N ALA A 117 -3.58 -5.99 0.78
CA ALA A 117 -3.54 -5.33 -0.53
C ALA A 117 -2.23 -5.67 -1.25
N ILE A 118 -2.35 -6.03 -2.51
CA ILE A 118 -1.22 -6.37 -3.37
C ILE A 118 -1.32 -5.70 -4.74
N THR A 119 -0.17 -5.48 -5.36
CA THR A 119 -0.08 -5.08 -6.76
C THR A 119 0.49 -6.26 -7.55
N PRO A 120 -0.30 -6.91 -8.42
CA PRO A 120 0.17 -8.09 -9.16
C PRO A 120 1.22 -7.73 -10.21
N VAL A 121 1.24 -6.49 -10.66
CA VAL A 121 2.18 -5.98 -11.66
C VAL A 121 3.00 -4.86 -11.05
N GLY A 122 4.34 -5.01 -11.08
CA GLY A 122 5.26 -4.00 -10.61
C GLY A 122 5.49 -2.86 -11.61
N PRO A 123 6.38 -1.90 -11.28
CA PRO A 123 6.63 -0.72 -12.13
C PRO A 123 7.21 -1.05 -13.51
N ARG A 124 7.68 -2.27 -13.73
CA ARG A 124 8.18 -2.77 -15.03
C ARG A 124 7.15 -3.57 -15.83
N GLY A 125 5.95 -3.72 -15.29
CA GLY A 125 4.86 -4.40 -15.98
C GLY A 125 4.09 -3.48 -16.94
N PRO A 126 3.05 -4.02 -17.61
CA PRO A 126 2.18 -3.20 -18.46
C PRO A 126 1.59 -2.03 -17.67
N ALA A 127 1.59 -0.85 -18.26
CA ALA A 127 0.95 0.31 -17.68
C ALA A 127 -0.56 0.29 -17.97
N GLU A 128 -1.36 0.53 -16.96
CA GLU A 128 -2.79 0.73 -17.02
C GLU A 128 -3.17 2.07 -16.41
#